data_62e5703c110e1872101089f132c8d3fe
#
_entry.id   62e5703c110e1872101089f132c8d3fe
#
_cell.length_a   1.000
_cell.length_b   1.000
_cell.length_c   1.000
_cell.angle_alpha   90.00
_cell.angle_beta   90.00
_cell.angle_gamma   90.00
#
_symmetry.space_group_name_H-M   'P 1'
#
loop_
_entity.id
_entity.type
_entity.pdbx_description
1 polymer ?
#
loop_
_entity_poly.entity_id
_entity_poly.type
_entity_poly.pdbx_seq_one_letter_code
_entity_poly.pdbx_strand_id
1 'polypeptide(L)'
;EAVDAIGHEHPQHEEQAQPQLAPGRHPQRQADYFGLQSADSRAVLQRERHGTQFADVQRRLESTLKALWNDTALLVPYSTGFDELRQPVPYFDDLGLRLPDVLDDEAGVRGVDRYRAALAHMAAHRRWSTPIFADNFSPAQRLAIECFEDARVDALALREYPGLKRLFKALHPTPIEGACNPATHSCLRHRLACLSRAL
;
A
#
# COMPACT_ATOMS: atom_id res chain seq x y z
N GLU A 1 17.54 -72.31 -44.63
CA GLU A 1 18.36 -71.11 -44.41
C GLU A 1 17.59 -70.15 -43.54
N ALA A 2 18.16 -69.92 -42.38
CA ALA A 2 17.61 -69.09 -41.33
C ALA A 2 17.85 -67.62 -41.67
N VAL A 3 16.88 -66.71 -41.32
CA VAL A 3 17.14 -65.30 -41.14
C VAL A 3 16.38 -64.85 -39.92
N ASP A 4 17.15 -64.36 -38.97
CA ASP A 4 16.79 -63.92 -37.61
C ASP A 4 15.77 -62.78 -37.60
N ALA A 5 14.78 -62.88 -36.73
CA ALA A 5 13.93 -61.80 -36.32
C ALA A 5 14.60 -60.98 -35.21
N ILE A 6 14.95 -59.75 -35.51
CA ILE A 6 15.44 -58.77 -34.53
C ILE A 6 14.23 -58.10 -33.88
N GLY A 7 14.02 -58.43 -32.59
CA GLY A 7 13.03 -57.74 -31.76
C GLY A 7 13.48 -56.33 -31.42
N HIS A 8 12.69 -55.33 -31.79
CA HIS A 8 12.83 -53.98 -31.30
C HIS A 8 12.07 -53.84 -29.94
N GLU A 9 12.80 -53.82 -28.86
CA GLU A 9 12.27 -53.39 -27.59
C GLU A 9 12.08 -51.86 -27.63
N HIS A 10 10.85 -51.42 -27.46
CA HIS A 10 10.53 -50.01 -27.19
C HIS A 10 10.91 -49.71 -25.75
N PRO A 11 11.66 -48.61 -25.46
CA PRO A 11 11.81 -48.14 -24.08
C PRO A 11 10.48 -47.59 -23.60
N GLN A 12 9.97 -48.20 -22.54
CA GLN A 12 8.84 -47.68 -21.79
C GLN A 12 9.26 -46.35 -21.17
N HIS A 13 8.62 -45.27 -21.61
CA HIS A 13 8.69 -43.99 -20.90
C HIS A 13 8.08 -44.23 -19.53
N GLU A 14 8.90 -44.29 -18.49
CA GLU A 14 8.47 -44.09 -17.14
C GLU A 14 7.88 -42.67 -17.02
N GLU A 15 6.57 -42.62 -17.01
CA GLU A 15 5.79 -41.46 -16.62
C GLU A 15 6.13 -41.17 -15.17
N GLN A 16 7.02 -40.20 -14.93
CA GLN A 16 7.33 -39.71 -13.58
C GLN A 16 6.04 -39.15 -12.99
N ALA A 17 5.38 -39.94 -12.19
CA ALA A 17 4.23 -39.54 -11.39
C ALA A 17 4.65 -38.35 -10.51
N GLN A 18 4.13 -37.20 -10.82
CA GLN A 18 4.19 -36.04 -9.91
C GLN A 18 3.61 -36.45 -8.56
N PRO A 19 4.27 -36.18 -7.45
CA PRO A 19 3.73 -36.53 -6.15
C PRO A 19 2.45 -35.70 -5.93
N GLN A 20 1.31 -36.33 -6.13
CA GLN A 20 0.04 -35.79 -5.66
C GLN A 20 0.13 -35.69 -4.15
N LEU A 21 0.21 -34.48 -3.62
CA LEU A 21 0.09 -34.22 -2.18
C LEU A 21 -1.33 -34.66 -1.77
N ALA A 22 -1.42 -35.88 -1.21
CA ALA A 22 -2.67 -36.37 -0.65
C ALA A 22 -3.11 -35.44 0.49
N PRO A 23 -4.32 -34.87 0.44
CA PRO A 23 -4.85 -34.05 1.52
C PRO A 23 -5.01 -34.95 2.76
N GLY A 24 -4.31 -34.64 3.85
CA GLY A 24 -4.55 -35.27 5.13
C GLY A 24 -3.35 -35.79 5.91
N ARG A 25 -2.14 -35.80 5.37
CA ARG A 25 -0.98 -36.40 6.08
C ARG A 25 -0.26 -35.48 7.09
N HIS A 26 -0.51 -34.16 7.08
CA HIS A 26 0.15 -33.25 8.00
C HIS A 26 -0.78 -32.12 8.42
N PRO A 27 -1.60 -32.30 9.47
CA PRO A 27 -2.54 -31.28 9.95
C PRO A 27 -1.84 -29.98 10.33
N GLN A 28 -0.60 -30.03 10.84
CA GLN A 28 0.16 -28.85 11.14
C GLN A 28 0.51 -28.04 9.89
N ARG A 29 0.91 -28.68 8.80
CA ARG A 29 1.19 -28.00 7.53
C ARG A 29 -0.05 -27.35 6.92
N GLN A 30 -1.21 -27.99 7.09
CA GLN A 30 -2.49 -27.41 6.67
C GLN A 30 -2.86 -26.20 7.53
N ALA A 31 -2.71 -26.30 8.86
CA ALA A 31 -2.93 -25.19 9.77
C ALA A 31 -1.99 -24.00 9.43
N ASP A 32 -0.72 -24.28 9.19
CA ASP A 32 0.27 -23.24 8.81
C ASP A 32 -0.06 -22.63 7.44
N TYR A 33 -0.58 -23.43 6.49
CA TYR A 33 -1.00 -22.92 5.17
C TYR A 33 -2.23 -22.01 5.29
N PHE A 34 -3.29 -22.47 5.96
CA PHE A 34 -4.50 -21.67 6.15
C PHE A 34 -4.31 -20.52 7.16
N GLY A 35 -3.40 -20.68 8.11
CA GLY A 35 -2.97 -19.62 9.01
C GLY A 35 -2.00 -18.61 8.38
N LEU A 36 -1.71 -18.74 7.06
CA LEU A 36 -0.78 -17.87 6.30
C LEU A 36 0.63 -17.83 6.86
N GLN A 37 1.04 -18.85 7.60
CA GLN A 37 2.36 -18.97 8.20
C GLN A 37 3.38 -19.66 7.27
N SER A 38 2.90 -20.44 6.30
CA SER A 38 3.78 -21.09 5.32
C SER A 38 4.28 -20.11 4.25
N ALA A 39 5.47 -20.37 3.71
CA ALA A 39 6.00 -19.58 2.59
C ALA A 39 5.09 -19.70 1.34
N ASP A 40 4.52 -20.89 1.13
CA ASP A 40 3.65 -21.16 -0.01
C ASP A 40 2.34 -20.38 0.07
N SER A 41 1.69 -20.32 1.23
CA SER A 41 0.45 -19.55 1.40
C SER A 41 0.69 -18.06 1.21
N ARG A 42 1.80 -17.55 1.73
CA ARG A 42 2.20 -16.15 1.51
C ARG A 42 2.49 -15.85 0.03
N ALA A 43 3.16 -16.78 -0.67
CA ALA A 43 3.44 -16.63 -2.09
C ALA A 43 2.16 -16.67 -2.95
N VAL A 44 1.19 -17.50 -2.60
CA VAL A 44 -0.13 -17.55 -3.27
C VAL A 44 -0.87 -16.23 -3.06
N LEU A 45 -0.99 -15.77 -1.82
CA LEU A 45 -1.61 -14.48 -1.53
C LEU A 45 -0.94 -13.32 -2.27
N GLN A 46 0.39 -13.36 -2.34
CA GLN A 46 1.14 -12.31 -3.02
C GLN A 46 0.90 -12.31 -4.53
N ARG A 47 0.69 -13.48 -5.15
CA ARG A 47 0.34 -13.61 -6.58
C ARG A 47 -1.08 -13.14 -6.89
N GLU A 48 -2.01 -13.35 -5.95
CA GLU A 48 -3.41 -12.94 -6.10
C GLU A 48 -3.64 -11.46 -5.76
N ARG A 49 -2.65 -10.77 -5.18
CA ARG A 49 -2.74 -9.33 -4.93
C ARG A 49 -2.58 -8.54 -6.21
N HIS A 50 -3.61 -7.82 -6.56
CA HIS A 50 -3.55 -6.79 -7.61
C HIS A 50 -2.89 -5.52 -7.07
N GLY A 51 -2.28 -4.72 -7.96
CA GLY A 51 -1.66 -3.45 -7.58
C GLY A 51 -0.14 -3.50 -7.49
N THR A 52 0.45 -2.36 -7.15
CA THR A 52 1.89 -2.22 -6.95
C THR A 52 2.27 -2.70 -5.55
N GLN A 53 3.11 -3.71 -5.47
CA GLN A 53 3.60 -4.22 -4.19
C GLN A 53 4.74 -3.37 -3.67
N PHE A 54 4.73 -3.07 -2.37
CA PHE A 54 5.80 -2.31 -1.71
C PHE A 54 7.17 -2.94 -1.93
N ALA A 55 7.28 -4.27 -1.80
CA ALA A 55 8.55 -5.00 -1.97
C ALA A 55 9.22 -4.76 -3.33
N ASP A 56 8.43 -4.57 -4.40
CA ASP A 56 8.96 -4.35 -5.75
C ASP A 56 9.51 -2.94 -5.95
N VAL A 57 9.05 -1.99 -5.15
CA VAL A 57 9.38 -0.56 -5.31
C VAL A 57 10.20 0.01 -4.15
N GLN A 58 10.41 -0.74 -3.07
CA GLN A 58 11.05 -0.30 -1.83
C GLN A 58 12.37 0.44 -2.07
N ARG A 59 13.32 -0.17 -2.78
CA ARG A 59 14.64 0.45 -3.05
C ARG A 59 14.53 1.78 -3.79
N ARG A 60 13.54 1.88 -4.68
CA ARG A 60 13.28 3.12 -5.43
C ARG A 60 12.71 4.19 -4.51
N LEU A 61 11.82 3.82 -3.60
CA LEU A 61 11.23 4.74 -2.61
C LEU A 61 12.29 5.23 -1.62
N GLU A 62 13.12 4.33 -1.08
CA GLU A 62 14.24 4.70 -0.21
C GLU A 62 15.23 5.66 -0.90
N SER A 63 15.56 5.38 -2.16
CA SER A 63 16.41 6.27 -2.96
C SER A 63 15.77 7.63 -3.20
N THR A 64 14.46 7.66 -3.45
CA THR A 64 13.70 8.90 -3.63
C THR A 64 13.67 9.72 -2.34
N LEU A 65 13.42 9.08 -1.20
CA LEU A 65 13.40 9.72 0.11
C LEU A 65 14.76 10.36 0.43
N LYS A 66 15.82 9.59 0.24
CA LYS A 66 17.18 10.08 0.47
C LYS A 66 17.58 11.20 -0.49
N ALA A 67 17.31 11.05 -1.79
CA ALA A 67 17.76 11.99 -2.81
C ALA A 67 17.03 13.34 -2.76
N LEU A 68 15.72 13.33 -2.55
CA LEU A 68 14.90 14.55 -2.57
C LEU A 68 14.78 15.18 -1.17
N TRP A 69 14.61 14.35 -0.15
CA TRP A 69 14.29 14.83 1.20
C TRP A 69 15.46 14.79 2.16
N ASN A 70 16.60 14.20 1.75
CA ASN A 70 17.73 13.92 2.63
C ASN A 70 17.31 13.20 3.92
N ASP A 71 16.30 12.34 3.82
CA ASP A 71 15.74 11.55 4.91
C ASP A 71 16.13 10.08 4.71
N THR A 72 16.50 9.40 5.79
CA THR A 72 16.90 8.01 5.84
C THR A 72 15.99 7.17 6.74
N ALA A 73 14.75 7.65 6.96
CA ALA A 73 13.78 6.91 7.74
C ALA A 73 13.55 5.52 7.14
N LEU A 74 13.42 4.53 8.02
CA LEU A 74 13.10 3.18 7.62
C LEU A 74 11.68 3.13 7.04
N LEU A 75 11.54 2.53 5.87
CA LEU A 75 10.23 2.27 5.27
C LEU A 75 9.77 0.88 5.68
N VAL A 76 8.65 0.79 6.40
CA VAL A 76 8.15 -0.46 6.96
C VAL A 76 6.76 -0.76 6.41
N PRO A 77 6.59 -1.84 5.64
CA PRO A 77 5.28 -2.20 5.11
C PRO A 77 4.38 -2.74 6.23
N TYR A 78 3.08 -2.50 6.10
CA TYR A 78 2.05 -3.16 6.89
C TYR A 78 1.00 -3.77 5.96
N SER A 79 0.40 -4.91 6.39
CA SER A 79 -0.59 -5.60 5.57
C SER A 79 -1.95 -4.93 5.63
N THR A 80 -2.53 -4.72 4.46
CA THR A 80 -3.90 -4.21 4.29
C THR A 80 -4.93 -5.32 4.06
N GLY A 81 -4.48 -6.57 3.94
CA GLY A 81 -5.31 -7.71 3.53
C GLY A 81 -6.35 -8.18 4.55
N PHE A 82 -6.33 -7.65 5.78
CA PHE A 82 -7.26 -8.03 6.85
C PHE A 82 -8.11 -6.87 7.38
N ASP A 83 -7.93 -5.68 6.82
CA ASP A 83 -8.62 -4.47 7.32
C ASP A 83 -9.53 -3.90 6.24
N GLU A 84 -10.60 -4.64 5.91
CA GLU A 84 -11.61 -4.19 4.94
C GLU A 84 -12.35 -2.90 5.36
N LEU A 85 -12.25 -2.53 6.64
CA LEU A 85 -12.94 -1.38 7.22
C LEU A 85 -12.10 -0.10 7.24
N ARG A 86 -10.80 -0.19 7.00
CA ARG A 86 -9.89 0.97 7.01
C ARG A 86 -9.26 1.20 5.65
N GLN A 87 -9.35 2.42 5.18
CA GLN A 87 -8.54 2.81 4.03
C GLN A 87 -7.05 2.75 4.41
N PRO A 88 -6.19 2.23 3.52
CA PRO A 88 -4.76 2.16 3.78
C PRO A 88 -4.16 3.56 3.86
N VAL A 89 -3.85 4.01 5.07
CA VAL A 89 -3.27 5.33 5.35
C VAL A 89 -1.84 5.17 5.85
N PRO A 90 -0.86 5.84 5.25
CA PRO A 90 0.49 5.92 5.79
C PRO A 90 0.52 6.59 7.17
N TYR A 91 1.44 6.16 8.05
CA TYR A 91 1.61 6.76 9.37
C TYR A 91 3.04 6.60 9.89
N PHE A 92 3.37 7.28 10.99
CA PHE A 92 4.65 7.13 11.69
C PHE A 92 4.48 6.31 12.95
N ASP A 93 5.50 5.52 13.26
CA ASP A 93 5.68 4.92 14.57
C ASP A 93 7.18 4.90 14.94
N ASP A 94 7.51 4.28 16.07
CA ASP A 94 8.88 4.17 16.57
C ASP A 94 9.82 3.40 15.63
N LEU A 95 9.28 2.61 14.70
CA LEU A 95 10.05 1.84 13.74
C LEU A 95 10.31 2.61 12.43
N GLY A 96 9.51 3.62 12.12
CA GLY A 96 9.70 4.43 10.90
C GLY A 96 8.43 4.85 10.20
N LEU A 97 8.51 4.97 8.88
CA LEU A 97 7.39 5.28 8.00
C LEU A 97 6.63 4.01 7.64
N ARG A 98 5.40 3.92 8.10
CA ARG A 98 4.51 2.80 7.78
C ARG A 98 3.78 3.05 6.47
N LEU A 99 3.94 2.13 5.55
CA LEU A 99 3.29 2.18 4.24
C LEU A 99 2.48 0.91 4.00
N PRO A 100 1.34 0.99 3.31
CA PRO A 100 0.61 -0.19 2.90
C PRO A 100 1.50 -1.14 2.10
N ASP A 101 1.32 -2.44 2.25
CA ASP A 101 2.09 -3.45 1.53
C ASP A 101 1.70 -3.55 0.04
N VAL A 102 0.51 -3.07 -0.32
CA VAL A 102 0.02 -2.97 -1.70
C VAL A 102 -0.76 -1.67 -1.88
N LEU A 103 -0.56 -1.00 -3.01
CA LEU A 103 -1.39 0.11 -3.48
C LEU A 103 -1.85 -0.14 -4.91
N ASP A 104 -3.15 -0.13 -5.11
CA ASP A 104 -3.77 -0.18 -6.43
C ASP A 104 -3.63 1.14 -7.18
N ASP A 105 -3.86 1.10 -8.49
CA ASP A 105 -4.01 2.30 -9.30
C ASP A 105 -5.33 2.99 -8.92
N GLU A 106 -5.30 4.29 -8.73
CA GLU A 106 -6.47 5.09 -8.31
C GLU A 106 -6.46 6.45 -8.97
N ALA A 107 -7.62 6.93 -9.40
CA ALA A 107 -7.78 8.24 -10.04
C ALA A 107 -6.81 8.47 -11.23
N GLY A 108 -6.45 7.41 -11.94
CA GLY A 108 -5.47 7.46 -13.03
C GLY A 108 -4.02 7.60 -12.57
N VAL A 109 -3.74 7.45 -11.27
CA VAL A 109 -2.41 7.45 -10.67
C VAL A 109 -2.00 6.01 -10.39
N ARG A 110 -0.83 5.61 -10.88
CA ARG A 110 -0.30 4.26 -10.65
C ARG A 110 0.10 4.07 -9.20
N GLY A 111 -0.02 2.84 -8.68
CA GLY A 111 0.34 2.50 -7.31
C GLY A 111 1.75 2.96 -6.92
N VAL A 112 2.75 2.85 -7.81
CA VAL A 112 4.10 3.37 -7.54
C VAL A 112 4.14 4.90 -7.34
N ASP A 113 3.31 5.63 -8.06
CA ASP A 113 3.23 7.09 -7.95
C ASP A 113 2.39 7.49 -6.72
N ARG A 114 1.43 6.65 -6.31
CA ARG A 114 0.74 6.79 -5.01
C ARG A 114 1.70 6.61 -3.84
N TYR A 115 2.59 5.63 -3.88
CA TYR A 115 3.66 5.51 -2.87
C TYR A 115 4.55 6.74 -2.83
N ARG A 116 4.91 7.31 -3.98
CA ARG A 116 5.71 8.54 -4.03
C ARG A 116 4.98 9.75 -3.44
N ALA A 117 3.68 9.87 -3.70
CA ALA A 117 2.87 10.92 -3.10
C ALA A 117 2.79 10.78 -1.59
N ALA A 118 2.48 9.58 -1.10
CA ALA A 118 2.43 9.28 0.33
C ALA A 118 3.78 9.57 1.01
N LEU A 119 4.88 9.13 0.39
CA LEU A 119 6.23 9.36 0.90
C LEU A 119 6.59 10.84 0.95
N ALA A 120 6.24 11.61 -0.09
CA ALA A 120 6.47 13.04 -0.14
C ALA A 120 5.68 13.79 0.95
N HIS A 121 4.42 13.46 1.13
CA HIS A 121 3.57 14.01 2.19
C HIS A 121 4.13 13.70 3.59
N MET A 122 4.49 12.44 3.84
CA MET A 122 5.07 12.02 5.11
C MET A 122 6.42 12.69 5.39
N ALA A 123 7.28 12.80 4.37
CA ALA A 123 8.57 13.50 4.50
C ALA A 123 8.37 15.00 4.75
N ALA A 124 7.34 15.61 4.16
CA ALA A 124 6.97 17.00 4.42
C ALA A 124 6.57 17.22 5.88
N HIS A 125 5.77 16.34 6.44
CA HIS A 125 5.45 16.37 7.87
C HIS A 125 6.71 16.24 8.74
N ARG A 126 7.56 15.28 8.46
CA ARG A 126 8.81 15.10 9.22
C ARG A 126 9.71 16.33 9.19
N ARG A 127 9.71 17.07 8.09
CA ARG A 127 10.56 18.23 7.88
C ARG A 127 9.98 19.52 8.48
N TRP A 128 8.67 19.71 8.43
CA TRP A 128 8.04 20.99 8.73
C TRP A 128 6.99 20.96 9.82
N SER A 129 6.52 19.79 10.25
CA SER A 129 5.56 19.72 11.36
C SER A 129 6.25 19.60 12.70
N THR A 130 5.63 20.20 13.71
CA THR A 130 6.00 20.02 15.11
C THR A 130 4.88 19.24 15.80
N PRO A 131 5.19 18.16 16.51
CA PRO A 131 4.18 17.41 17.26
C PRO A 131 3.45 18.32 18.26
N ILE A 132 2.14 18.17 18.32
CA ILE A 132 1.28 18.86 19.28
C ILE A 132 0.53 17.85 20.13
N PHE A 133 0.29 18.18 21.41
CA PHE A 133 -0.53 17.34 22.26
C PHE A 133 -2.00 17.54 21.94
N ALA A 134 -2.68 16.45 21.56
CA ALA A 134 -4.07 16.50 21.09
C ALA A 134 -5.12 16.24 22.18
N ASP A 135 -4.69 16.03 23.44
CA ASP A 135 -5.56 15.53 24.52
C ASP A 135 -6.72 16.49 24.87
N ASN A 136 -6.51 17.78 24.67
CA ASN A 136 -7.51 18.83 24.98
C ASN A 136 -8.37 19.23 23.78
N PHE A 137 -8.17 18.60 22.61
CA PHE A 137 -8.95 18.94 21.40
C PHE A 137 -10.13 18.02 21.21
N SER A 138 -11.28 18.59 20.89
CA SER A 138 -12.43 17.82 20.43
C SER A 138 -12.13 17.10 19.11
N PRO A 139 -12.85 16.03 18.75
CA PRO A 139 -12.68 15.36 17.46
C PRO A 139 -12.76 16.29 16.25
N ALA A 140 -13.65 17.29 16.30
CA ALA A 140 -13.80 18.29 15.24
C ALA A 140 -12.56 19.19 15.12
N GLN A 141 -12.01 19.62 16.24
CA GLN A 141 -10.77 20.41 16.26
C GLN A 141 -9.59 19.61 15.74
N ARG A 142 -9.43 18.36 16.16
CA ARG A 142 -8.38 17.46 15.65
C ARG A 142 -8.46 17.33 14.14
N LEU A 143 -9.64 17.01 13.61
CA LEU A 143 -9.85 16.90 12.17
C LEU A 143 -9.52 18.19 11.40
N ALA A 144 -9.88 19.36 11.98
CA ALA A 144 -9.56 20.64 11.35
C ALA A 144 -8.05 20.92 11.37
N ILE A 145 -7.38 20.65 12.50
CA ILE A 145 -5.93 20.84 12.64
C ILE A 145 -5.19 19.94 11.65
N GLU A 146 -5.54 18.64 11.58
CA GLU A 146 -4.97 17.70 10.61
C GLU A 146 -5.13 18.24 9.19
N CYS A 147 -6.34 18.60 8.77
CA CYS A 147 -6.61 19.10 7.42
C CYS A 147 -5.79 20.34 7.07
N PHE A 148 -5.66 21.31 7.97
CA PHE A 148 -4.89 22.53 7.72
C PHE A 148 -3.40 22.28 7.75
N GLU A 149 -2.92 21.40 8.61
CA GLU A 149 -1.51 21.02 8.66
C GLU A 149 -1.10 20.25 7.43
N ASP A 150 -1.92 19.29 6.95
CA ASP A 150 -1.72 18.58 5.69
C ASP A 150 -1.63 19.57 4.52
N ALA A 151 -2.59 20.49 4.41
CA ALA A 151 -2.57 21.52 3.37
C ALA A 151 -1.33 22.41 3.44
N ARG A 152 -0.88 22.77 4.65
CA ARG A 152 0.31 23.59 4.87
C ARG A 152 1.58 22.87 4.42
N VAL A 153 1.79 21.63 4.84
CA VAL A 153 3.00 20.88 4.47
C VAL A 153 3.02 20.51 3.00
N ASP A 154 1.86 20.20 2.41
CA ASP A 154 1.73 19.98 0.97
C ASP A 154 2.07 21.24 0.16
N ALA A 155 1.61 22.41 0.59
CA ALA A 155 1.97 23.68 -0.05
C ALA A 155 3.48 23.95 0.01
N LEU A 156 4.13 23.63 1.14
CA LEU A 156 5.60 23.74 1.26
C LEU A 156 6.32 22.74 0.36
N ALA A 157 5.84 21.49 0.32
CA ALA A 157 6.38 20.47 -0.57
C ALA A 157 6.25 20.86 -2.03
N LEU A 158 5.13 21.45 -2.45
CA LEU A 158 4.90 21.91 -3.82
C LEU A 158 5.78 23.10 -4.21
N ARG A 159 6.14 23.96 -3.27
CA ARG A 159 7.11 25.05 -3.50
C ARG A 159 8.50 24.52 -3.78
N GLU A 160 8.92 23.51 -3.02
CA GLU A 160 10.25 22.90 -3.16
C GLU A 160 10.31 21.93 -4.33
N TYR A 161 9.23 21.16 -4.55
CA TYR A 161 9.11 20.13 -5.57
C TYR A 161 7.88 20.33 -6.46
N PRO A 162 7.87 21.29 -7.39
CA PRO A 162 6.69 21.59 -8.22
C PRO A 162 6.17 20.41 -9.05
N GLY A 163 7.03 19.41 -9.31
CA GLY A 163 6.66 18.17 -10.01
C GLY A 163 5.63 17.33 -9.29
N LEU A 164 5.45 17.50 -7.98
CA LEU A 164 4.43 16.81 -7.18
C LEU A 164 3.00 17.33 -7.45
N LYS A 165 2.85 18.54 -7.99
CA LYS A 165 1.55 19.22 -8.13
C LYS A 165 0.50 18.36 -8.86
N ARG A 166 0.89 17.74 -9.99
CA ARG A 166 -0.04 16.91 -10.77
C ARG A 166 -0.49 15.70 -9.97
N LEU A 167 0.41 15.12 -9.20
CA LEU A 167 0.19 13.93 -8.42
C LEU A 167 -0.72 14.21 -7.22
N PHE A 168 -0.40 15.23 -6.43
CA PHE A 168 -1.22 15.66 -5.30
C PHE A 168 -2.62 16.06 -5.75
N LYS A 169 -2.74 16.83 -6.85
CA LYS A 169 -4.04 17.21 -7.39
C LYS A 169 -4.89 16.01 -7.83
N ALA A 170 -4.28 15.00 -8.44
CA ALA A 170 -5.00 13.80 -8.88
C ALA A 170 -5.51 12.95 -7.73
N LEU A 171 -4.75 12.88 -6.64
CA LEU A 171 -5.08 12.10 -5.44
C LEU A 171 -5.92 12.89 -4.42
N HIS A 172 -6.04 14.20 -4.60
CA HIS A 172 -6.83 15.03 -3.70
C HIS A 172 -8.31 14.63 -3.75
N PRO A 173 -8.97 14.45 -2.58
CA PRO A 173 -10.38 14.11 -2.54
C PRO A 173 -11.24 15.09 -3.35
N THR A 174 -12.13 14.56 -4.18
CA THR A 174 -13.09 15.37 -4.95
C THR A 174 -14.45 15.23 -4.29
N PRO A 175 -14.84 16.18 -3.41
CA PRO A 175 -16.13 16.13 -2.76
C PRO A 175 -17.24 16.29 -3.80
N ILE A 176 -18.27 15.46 -3.69
CA ILE A 176 -19.47 15.54 -4.53
C ILE A 176 -20.39 16.58 -3.90
N GLU A 177 -20.83 17.56 -4.69
CA GLU A 177 -21.74 18.58 -4.21
C GLU A 177 -23.04 17.95 -3.69
N GLY A 178 -23.50 18.40 -2.51
CA GLY A 178 -24.69 17.85 -1.88
C GLY A 178 -24.57 16.46 -1.27
N ALA A 179 -23.39 15.81 -1.31
CA ALA A 179 -23.22 14.45 -0.76
C ALA A 179 -23.40 14.38 0.76
N CYS A 180 -23.30 15.49 1.47
CA CYS A 180 -23.49 15.54 2.91
C CYS A 180 -24.74 16.32 3.29
N ASN A 181 -25.68 15.66 4.00
CA ASN A 181 -26.86 16.30 4.54
C ASN A 181 -26.56 16.91 5.93
N PRO A 182 -26.56 18.26 6.07
CA PRO A 182 -26.23 18.92 7.35
C PRO A 182 -27.29 18.69 8.43
N ALA A 183 -28.50 18.23 8.09
CA ALA A 183 -29.51 17.89 9.08
C ALA A 183 -29.23 16.58 9.83
N THR A 184 -28.47 15.69 9.23
CA THR A 184 -28.18 14.35 9.80
C THR A 184 -26.70 14.13 10.14
N HIS A 185 -25.78 14.95 9.62
CA HIS A 185 -24.34 14.77 9.78
C HIS A 185 -23.65 16.12 10.04
N SER A 186 -22.50 16.10 10.70
CA SER A 186 -21.71 17.33 10.96
C SER A 186 -21.16 17.98 9.70
N CYS A 187 -21.02 17.23 8.61
CA CYS A 187 -20.47 17.64 7.33
C CYS A 187 -19.10 18.35 7.38
N LEU A 188 -18.42 18.35 8.53
CA LEU A 188 -17.13 19.04 8.69
C LEU A 188 -16.10 18.49 7.71
N ARG A 189 -15.93 17.18 7.63
CA ARG A 189 -14.98 16.54 6.70
C ARG A 189 -15.26 16.93 5.24
N HIS A 190 -16.52 16.94 4.84
CA HIS A 190 -16.93 17.34 3.49
C HIS A 190 -16.60 18.82 3.22
N ARG A 191 -16.89 19.71 4.16
CA ARG A 191 -16.58 21.15 4.04
C ARG A 191 -15.08 21.41 3.99
N LEU A 192 -14.30 20.72 4.81
CA LEU A 192 -12.84 20.82 4.79
C LEU A 192 -12.26 20.31 3.45
N ALA A 193 -12.79 19.22 2.89
CA ALA A 193 -12.38 18.73 1.58
C ALA A 193 -12.72 19.73 0.46
N CYS A 194 -13.89 20.39 0.51
CA CYS A 194 -14.26 21.45 -0.43
C CYS A 194 -13.29 22.65 -0.32
N LEU A 195 -12.96 23.07 0.89
CA LEU A 195 -12.04 24.18 1.14
C LEU A 195 -10.63 23.84 0.63
N SER A 196 -10.10 22.70 1.02
CA SER A 196 -8.74 22.25 0.62
C SER A 196 -8.59 22.14 -0.91
N ARG A 197 -9.68 21.82 -1.62
CA ARG A 197 -9.65 21.78 -3.09
C ARG A 197 -9.68 23.15 -3.73
N ALA A 198 -10.19 24.15 -3.06
CA ALA A 198 -10.26 25.53 -3.55
C ALA A 198 -8.97 26.32 -3.35
N LEU A 199 -8.09 25.85 -2.45
CA LEU A 199 -6.76 26.38 -2.18
C LEU A 199 -5.71 25.81 -3.14
#